data_d5416a7be096f7273853d141b52b3467
#
_entry.id   d5416a7be096f7273853d141b52b3467
#
_cell.length_a   1.000
_cell.length_b   1.000
_cell.length_c   1.000
_cell.angle_alpha   90.00
_cell.angle_beta   90.00
_cell.angle_gamma   90.00
#
_symmetry.space_group_name_H-M   'P 1'
#
loop_
_entity.id
_entity.type
_entity.pdbx_description
1 polymer ?
#
loop_
_entity_poly.entity_id
_entity_poly.type
_entity_poly.pdbx_seq_one_letter_code
_entity_poly.pdbx_strand_id
1 'polypeptide(L)'
;LRGRYEVRRRLGLYQASPRIAHVASDGLPTPSPFDVDLDRVRSAIDAEAAVARAERVAAGWYEAYRNEWRRLPVDANEWSLHPLVGTRYPSAPWWELRPFMSLDPALGDVKDVWEPARFTWAFDLVLGYAASCNERYAVAFWRGVESFVDGNPPFRTIQWSCGQETSIRALSCMWAERAFASAQATTPARRAKLQDMLAWSGERVADAIEYAVSQRNNHGISEATGLIALGARLSSVHPDADRWLRDGATWLERLVLDQFGEDGWYVQHSFNYLRMALDQVVVAQRVLEHTRGRGLSKLAVARIRSAIALLLEVHDIDSGDVPNHGANDGSLVLPITTRGYRDFRPSITSAALTFGAPLPEDFVEAPEALAWLGVNQIERRPPPPVPRVVAGSSGWASVHSARARVFARAGQYRSNPSHVDPVHLEIWIDGQPRAIDAGTYRYTAPAPWGNALAAIGVHNTLEIPTLPAAVKGFRFLWVRRPAARVVRADQTLDGAVLELSNETWAPQGVRHVRRVVVGDAGVDVFDDVTVSHDSLEVRLHWLMPRGAAIPEMSSSTPGRSTVVEAVADSTEGWYSPHYAERLPAVSLAYVTTITGYTATIRSRFLATNLRG
;
A
#
# COMPACT_ATOMS: atom_id res chain seq x y z
N LEU A 1 -13.66 -21.27 -0.48
CA LEU A 1 -13.94 -20.22 -1.47
C LEU A 1 -13.08 -20.40 -2.72
N ARG A 2 -11.74 -20.50 -2.61
CA ARG A 2 -10.84 -20.61 -3.77
C ARG A 2 -11.13 -21.83 -4.66
N GLY A 3 -11.41 -23.00 -4.08
CA GLY A 3 -11.79 -24.19 -4.85
C GLY A 3 -13.09 -23.98 -5.65
N ARG A 4 -14.11 -23.35 -5.05
CA ARG A 4 -15.36 -22.99 -5.72
C ARG A 4 -15.11 -22.04 -6.90
N TYR A 5 -14.26 -21.01 -6.71
CA TYR A 5 -13.86 -20.12 -7.79
C TYR A 5 -13.23 -20.87 -8.97
N GLU A 6 -12.25 -21.75 -8.71
CA GLU A 6 -11.55 -22.49 -9.78
C GLU A 6 -12.50 -23.46 -10.53
N VAL A 7 -13.45 -24.08 -9.83
CA VAL A 7 -14.48 -24.93 -10.47
C VAL A 7 -15.38 -24.09 -11.38
N ARG A 8 -15.96 -22.99 -10.88
CA ARG A 8 -16.80 -22.08 -11.69
C ARG A 8 -16.04 -21.56 -12.91
N ARG A 9 -14.78 -21.16 -12.72
CA ARG A 9 -13.91 -20.67 -13.79
C ARG A 9 -13.69 -21.72 -14.88
N ARG A 10 -13.32 -22.96 -14.51
CA ARG A 10 -13.07 -24.04 -15.47
C ARG A 10 -14.32 -24.47 -16.23
N LEU A 11 -15.47 -24.34 -15.63
CA LEU A 11 -16.75 -24.65 -16.25
C LEU A 11 -17.39 -23.46 -16.97
N GLY A 12 -16.74 -22.30 -17.00
CA GLY A 12 -17.29 -21.09 -17.64
C GLY A 12 -18.58 -20.58 -16.98
N LEU A 13 -18.75 -20.79 -15.67
CA LEU A 13 -19.97 -20.43 -14.93
C LEU A 13 -19.98 -18.99 -14.41
N TYR A 14 -19.12 -18.12 -14.96
CA TYR A 14 -19.13 -16.69 -14.69
C TYR A 14 -19.87 -15.92 -15.80
N GLN A 15 -20.33 -14.72 -15.46
CA GLN A 15 -21.04 -13.87 -16.41
C GLN A 15 -20.07 -13.33 -17.48
N ALA A 16 -20.35 -13.62 -18.74
CA ALA A 16 -19.60 -13.13 -19.90
C ALA A 16 -20.06 -11.75 -20.39
N SER A 17 -21.20 -11.27 -19.87
CA SER A 17 -21.81 -9.97 -20.15
C SER A 17 -22.69 -9.57 -18.97
N PRO A 18 -22.99 -8.28 -18.79
CA PRO A 18 -23.93 -7.81 -17.79
C PRO A 18 -25.32 -8.43 -17.99
N ARG A 19 -26.05 -8.65 -16.88
CA ARG A 19 -27.47 -9.04 -16.94
C ARG A 19 -28.35 -7.86 -17.37
N ILE A 20 -27.95 -6.65 -17.00
CA ILE A 20 -28.64 -5.42 -17.36
C ILE A 20 -27.69 -4.58 -18.23
N ALA A 21 -28.02 -4.42 -19.50
CA ALA A 21 -27.19 -3.67 -20.44
C ALA A 21 -27.26 -2.15 -20.16
N HIS A 22 -28.45 -1.65 -19.84
CA HIS A 22 -28.70 -0.24 -19.56
C HIS A 22 -29.59 -0.09 -18.34
N VAL A 23 -29.23 0.84 -17.46
CA VAL A 23 -29.97 1.14 -16.23
C VAL A 23 -30.73 2.46 -16.42
N ALA A 24 -31.94 2.57 -15.85
CA ALA A 24 -32.72 3.80 -15.91
C ALA A 24 -31.88 4.98 -15.37
N SER A 25 -31.90 6.10 -16.11
CA SER A 25 -31.18 7.30 -15.73
C SER A 25 -32.02 8.15 -14.78
N ASP A 26 -32.11 7.75 -13.52
CA ASP A 26 -32.63 8.60 -12.47
C ASP A 26 -31.61 9.66 -12.07
N GLY A 27 -32.07 10.77 -11.54
CA GLY A 27 -31.19 11.82 -11.01
C GLY A 27 -30.22 11.27 -9.96
N LEU A 28 -29.12 11.98 -9.73
CA LEU A 28 -28.19 11.63 -8.66
C LEU A 28 -28.91 11.64 -7.31
N PRO A 29 -28.78 10.59 -6.49
CA PRO A 29 -29.34 10.62 -5.14
C PRO A 29 -28.77 11.81 -4.38
N THR A 30 -29.62 12.57 -3.70
CA THR A 30 -29.23 13.74 -2.91
C THR A 30 -29.97 13.69 -1.57
N PRO A 31 -29.25 13.75 -0.43
CA PRO A 31 -27.80 13.84 -0.29
C PRO A 31 -27.09 12.51 -0.66
N SER A 32 -25.79 12.60 -0.94
CA SER A 32 -24.96 11.45 -1.29
C SER A 32 -23.74 11.34 -0.35
N PRO A 33 -23.28 10.13 0.00
CA PRO A 33 -22.03 9.97 0.75
C PRO A 33 -20.79 10.45 -0.01
N PHE A 34 -20.92 10.70 -1.31
CA PHE A 34 -19.86 11.20 -2.21
C PHE A 34 -19.99 12.71 -2.47
N ASP A 35 -20.89 13.41 -1.79
CA ASP A 35 -21.00 14.87 -1.92
C ASP A 35 -19.72 15.54 -1.42
N VAL A 36 -19.23 16.51 -2.20
CA VAL A 36 -18.03 17.29 -1.93
C VAL A 36 -18.38 18.77 -1.90
N ASP A 37 -18.03 19.43 -0.82
CA ASP A 37 -18.11 20.88 -0.71
C ASP A 37 -16.86 21.49 -1.36
N LEU A 38 -17.00 21.93 -2.63
CA LEU A 38 -15.88 22.45 -3.40
C LEU A 38 -15.33 23.76 -2.84
N ASP A 39 -16.13 24.57 -2.14
CA ASP A 39 -15.65 25.81 -1.54
C ASP A 39 -14.78 25.53 -0.31
N ARG A 40 -15.14 24.53 0.47
CA ARG A 40 -14.28 24.04 1.56
C ARG A 40 -12.97 23.45 1.03
N VAL A 41 -13.06 22.63 -0.02
CA VAL A 41 -11.86 22.05 -0.65
C VAL A 41 -10.95 23.15 -1.17
N ARG A 42 -11.51 24.16 -1.87
CA ARG A 42 -10.77 25.35 -2.35
C ARG A 42 -10.00 26.05 -1.24
N SER A 43 -10.60 26.21 -0.07
CA SER A 43 -9.98 26.90 1.06
C SER A 43 -8.87 26.12 1.73
N ALA A 44 -8.76 24.82 1.48
CA ALA A 44 -7.85 23.91 2.15
C ALA A 44 -6.66 23.45 1.29
N ILE A 45 -6.75 23.60 -0.05
CA ILE A 45 -5.74 23.11 -0.99
C ILE A 45 -4.73 24.17 -1.38
N ASP A 46 -3.55 23.72 -1.83
CA ASP A 46 -2.64 24.54 -2.63
C ASP A 46 -3.25 24.72 -4.04
N ALA A 47 -3.85 25.89 -4.28
CA ALA A 47 -4.58 26.16 -5.52
C ALA A 47 -3.68 26.19 -6.75
N GLU A 48 -2.43 26.69 -6.63
CA GLU A 48 -1.45 26.73 -7.72
C GLU A 48 -1.02 25.33 -8.14
N ALA A 49 -0.63 24.51 -7.16
CA ALA A 49 -0.28 23.11 -7.40
C ALA A 49 -1.46 22.31 -7.96
N ALA A 50 -2.68 22.51 -7.45
CA ALA A 50 -3.89 21.83 -7.92
C ALA A 50 -4.19 22.19 -9.39
N VAL A 51 -4.12 23.47 -9.77
CA VAL A 51 -4.33 23.91 -11.14
C VAL A 51 -3.24 23.36 -12.05
N ALA A 52 -1.96 23.44 -11.65
CA ALA A 52 -0.86 22.93 -12.46
C ALA A 52 -0.99 21.44 -12.78
N ARG A 53 -1.43 20.63 -11.80
CA ARG A 53 -1.69 19.19 -11.98
C ARG A 53 -2.88 18.96 -12.90
N ALA A 54 -4.01 19.65 -12.67
CA ALA A 54 -5.22 19.53 -13.47
C ALA A 54 -4.98 19.93 -14.96
N GLU A 55 -4.16 20.93 -15.21
CA GLU A 55 -3.75 21.33 -16.55
C GLU A 55 -3.04 20.20 -17.30
N ARG A 56 -2.13 19.50 -16.63
CA ARG A 56 -1.43 18.35 -17.20
C ARG A 56 -2.40 17.22 -17.52
N VAL A 57 -3.33 16.92 -16.61
CA VAL A 57 -4.34 15.87 -16.83
C VAL A 57 -5.27 16.25 -17.99
N ALA A 58 -5.74 17.49 -18.05
CA ALA A 58 -6.58 18.00 -19.12
C ALA A 58 -5.86 18.01 -20.49
N ALA A 59 -4.52 18.08 -20.49
CA ALA A 59 -3.67 17.95 -21.67
C ALA A 59 -3.38 16.48 -22.07
N GLY A 60 -3.99 15.50 -21.39
CA GLY A 60 -3.87 14.07 -21.71
C GLY A 60 -2.68 13.39 -21.05
N TRP A 61 -2.31 13.80 -19.84
CA TRP A 61 -1.29 13.15 -19.02
C TRP A 61 -1.88 12.68 -17.70
N TYR A 62 -1.30 11.66 -17.08
CA TYR A 62 -1.59 11.25 -15.71
C TYR A 62 -0.29 10.89 -14.98
N GLU A 63 -0.28 11.08 -13.68
CA GLU A 63 0.88 10.71 -12.87
C GLU A 63 0.74 9.27 -12.38
N ALA A 64 1.38 8.35 -13.12
CA ALA A 64 1.40 6.93 -12.77
C ALA A 64 2.08 6.74 -11.40
N TYR A 65 1.42 5.97 -10.50
CA TYR A 65 1.92 5.67 -9.16
C TYR A 65 2.28 6.92 -8.32
N ARG A 66 1.75 8.10 -8.70
CA ARG A 66 2.10 9.40 -8.10
C ARG A 66 3.60 9.73 -8.17
N ASN A 67 4.24 9.32 -9.23
CA ASN A 67 5.69 9.44 -9.41
C ASN A 67 6.10 9.86 -10.83
N GLU A 68 5.48 9.32 -11.86
CA GLU A 68 5.90 9.51 -13.26
C GLU A 68 4.73 9.95 -14.14
N TRP A 69 4.90 11.08 -14.84
CA TRP A 69 3.90 11.55 -15.81
C TRP A 69 3.94 10.75 -17.09
N ARG A 70 2.82 10.17 -17.46
CA ARG A 70 2.61 9.35 -18.65
C ARG A 70 1.40 9.80 -19.45
N ARG A 71 1.35 9.41 -20.73
CA ARG A 71 0.18 9.67 -21.56
C ARG A 71 -1.04 8.92 -21.05
N LEU A 72 -2.14 9.66 -20.89
CA LEU A 72 -3.44 9.08 -20.58
C LEU A 72 -4.01 8.48 -21.87
N PRO A 73 -4.60 7.25 -21.85
CA PRO A 73 -5.36 6.75 -22.97
C PRO A 73 -6.49 7.72 -23.33
N VAL A 74 -6.50 8.20 -24.57
CA VAL A 74 -7.53 9.13 -25.10
C VAL A 74 -8.47 8.44 -26.08
N ASP A 75 -7.96 7.45 -26.81
CA ASP A 75 -8.73 6.66 -27.75
C ASP A 75 -9.22 5.35 -27.11
N ALA A 76 -10.41 4.92 -27.50
CA ALA A 76 -11.04 3.70 -27.01
C ALA A 76 -10.12 2.46 -27.12
N ASN A 77 -9.30 2.40 -28.16
CA ASN A 77 -8.41 1.29 -28.42
C ASN A 77 -7.15 1.23 -27.53
N GLU A 78 -6.82 2.29 -26.78
CA GLU A 78 -5.57 2.38 -26.02
C GLU A 78 -5.65 1.73 -24.63
N TRP A 79 -6.86 1.57 -24.06
CA TRP A 79 -7.06 1.08 -22.70
C TRP A 79 -6.56 -0.35 -22.43
N SER A 80 -6.32 -1.15 -23.46
CA SER A 80 -5.73 -2.48 -23.37
C SER A 80 -4.30 -2.55 -23.90
N LEU A 81 -3.71 -1.40 -24.25
CA LEU A 81 -2.35 -1.29 -24.74
C LEU A 81 -1.40 -1.01 -23.56
N HIS A 82 -0.32 -1.79 -23.46
CA HIS A 82 0.69 -1.54 -22.45
C HIS A 82 1.52 -0.29 -22.82
N PRO A 83 1.56 0.76 -21.98
CA PRO A 83 2.12 2.06 -22.36
C PRO A 83 3.64 2.06 -22.59
N LEU A 84 4.38 1.09 -22.05
CA LEU A 84 5.84 1.04 -22.13
C LEU A 84 6.36 0.04 -23.16
N VAL A 85 5.69 -1.11 -23.33
CA VAL A 85 6.16 -2.18 -24.24
C VAL A 85 5.33 -2.29 -25.52
N GLY A 86 4.21 -1.55 -25.64
CA GLY A 86 3.36 -1.53 -26.81
C GLY A 86 2.55 -2.81 -27.07
N THR A 87 2.60 -3.79 -26.18
CA THR A 87 1.83 -5.03 -26.29
C THR A 87 0.37 -4.77 -25.96
N ARG A 88 -0.54 -5.32 -26.76
CA ARG A 88 -1.99 -5.25 -26.52
C ARG A 88 -2.47 -6.51 -25.82
N TYR A 89 -3.17 -6.35 -24.71
CA TYR A 89 -3.87 -7.45 -24.05
C TYR A 89 -5.09 -7.89 -24.88
N PRO A 90 -5.34 -9.21 -24.99
CA PRO A 90 -6.44 -9.73 -25.80
C PRO A 90 -7.81 -9.40 -25.23
N SER A 91 -8.83 -9.39 -26.06
CA SER A 91 -10.22 -9.39 -25.66
C SER A 91 -10.69 -10.83 -25.45
N ALA A 92 -11.07 -11.15 -24.22
CA ALA A 92 -11.58 -12.46 -23.81
C ALA A 92 -12.47 -12.30 -22.57
N PRO A 93 -13.26 -13.29 -22.18
CA PRO A 93 -13.97 -13.26 -20.90
C PRO A 93 -13.00 -12.98 -19.75
N TRP A 94 -13.40 -12.11 -18.81
CA TRP A 94 -12.53 -11.64 -17.74
C TRP A 94 -11.82 -12.75 -16.93
N TRP A 95 -12.48 -13.90 -16.74
CA TRP A 95 -11.93 -15.04 -15.97
C TRP A 95 -10.88 -15.84 -16.73
N GLU A 96 -10.74 -15.65 -18.02
CA GLU A 96 -9.68 -16.23 -18.84
C GLU A 96 -8.40 -15.37 -18.81
N LEU A 97 -8.57 -14.06 -18.60
CA LEU A 97 -7.49 -13.09 -18.51
C LEU A 97 -6.83 -13.16 -17.13
N ARG A 98 -5.66 -13.79 -17.07
CA ARG A 98 -4.90 -14.01 -15.83
C ARG A 98 -3.52 -13.38 -15.89
N PRO A 99 -3.42 -12.03 -15.87
CA PRO A 99 -2.17 -11.33 -16.16
C PRO A 99 -1.04 -11.66 -15.18
N PHE A 100 -1.35 -11.87 -13.89
CA PHE A 100 -0.34 -12.26 -12.90
C PHE A 100 0.08 -13.74 -12.98
N MET A 101 -0.61 -14.56 -13.75
CA MET A 101 -0.23 -15.96 -13.98
C MET A 101 0.68 -16.12 -15.18
N SER A 102 0.73 -15.13 -16.08
CA SER A 102 1.74 -15.08 -17.12
C SER A 102 3.07 -14.62 -16.54
N LEU A 103 4.13 -15.34 -16.86
CA LEU A 103 5.52 -14.97 -16.57
C LEU A 103 6.21 -14.37 -17.80
N ASP A 104 5.46 -14.16 -18.90
CA ASP A 104 5.99 -13.61 -20.13
C ASP A 104 6.34 -12.11 -19.95
N PRO A 105 7.62 -11.74 -19.94
CA PRO A 105 8.03 -10.35 -19.81
C PRO A 105 7.60 -9.48 -20.99
N ALA A 106 7.31 -10.07 -22.15
CA ALA A 106 6.86 -9.34 -23.34
C ALA A 106 5.49 -8.71 -23.16
N LEU A 107 4.66 -9.21 -22.23
CA LEU A 107 3.38 -8.60 -21.88
C LEU A 107 3.55 -7.36 -20.99
N GLY A 108 4.72 -7.15 -20.41
CA GLY A 108 4.99 -6.08 -19.45
C GLY A 108 4.28 -6.29 -18.10
N ASP A 109 4.32 -5.26 -17.26
CA ASP A 109 3.61 -5.29 -15.99
C ASP A 109 2.17 -4.82 -16.18
N VAL A 110 1.20 -5.70 -15.93
CA VAL A 110 -0.22 -5.38 -16.09
C VAL A 110 -0.66 -4.17 -15.28
N LYS A 111 0.04 -3.82 -14.20
CA LYS A 111 -0.25 -2.63 -13.41
C LYS A 111 -0.11 -1.35 -14.23
N ASP A 112 0.82 -1.29 -15.18
CA ASP A 112 0.96 -0.14 -16.06
C ASP A 112 -0.28 0.06 -16.97
N VAL A 113 -1.02 -1.01 -17.27
CA VAL A 113 -2.28 -0.97 -18.03
C VAL A 113 -3.49 -0.65 -17.15
N TRP A 114 -3.49 -1.10 -15.89
CA TRP A 114 -4.58 -0.84 -14.96
C TRP A 114 -4.53 0.55 -14.34
N GLU A 115 -3.33 1.12 -14.16
CA GLU A 115 -3.15 2.38 -13.44
C GLU A 115 -4.00 3.53 -14.01
N PRO A 116 -3.97 3.86 -15.32
CA PRO A 116 -4.85 4.90 -15.87
C PRO A 116 -6.34 4.56 -15.75
N ALA A 117 -6.69 3.25 -15.79
CA ALA A 117 -8.07 2.78 -15.71
C ALA A 117 -8.67 2.80 -14.29
N ARG A 118 -7.90 3.13 -13.26
CA ARG A 118 -8.37 3.41 -11.90
C ARG A 118 -9.08 4.75 -11.79
N PHE A 119 -8.87 5.65 -12.73
CA PHE A 119 -9.41 7.03 -12.72
C PHE A 119 -8.98 7.85 -11.51
N THR A 120 -7.92 7.48 -10.81
CA THR A 120 -7.41 8.26 -9.66
C THR A 120 -6.90 9.64 -10.10
N TRP A 121 -6.51 9.82 -11.34
CA TRP A 121 -6.19 11.11 -11.95
C TRP A 121 -7.39 12.09 -12.01
N ALA A 122 -8.63 11.59 -11.90
CA ALA A 122 -9.81 12.45 -11.85
C ALA A 122 -9.84 13.34 -10.59
N PHE A 123 -9.20 12.91 -9.50
CA PHE A 123 -9.05 13.74 -8.30
C PHE A 123 -8.21 15.01 -8.58
N ASP A 124 -7.16 14.90 -9.40
CA ASP A 124 -6.39 16.10 -9.81
C ASP A 124 -7.27 17.09 -10.57
N LEU A 125 -8.17 16.59 -11.45
CA LEU A 125 -9.15 17.45 -12.15
C LEU A 125 -10.16 18.08 -11.19
N VAL A 126 -10.62 17.33 -10.19
CA VAL A 126 -11.56 17.85 -9.15
C VAL A 126 -10.89 18.94 -8.32
N LEU A 127 -9.65 18.74 -7.88
CA LEU A 127 -8.91 19.76 -7.12
C LEU A 127 -8.70 21.03 -7.95
N GLY A 128 -8.31 20.90 -9.23
CA GLY A 128 -8.17 22.03 -10.15
C GLY A 128 -9.51 22.75 -10.40
N TYR A 129 -10.62 21.99 -10.50
CA TYR A 129 -11.96 22.55 -10.65
C TYR A 129 -12.40 23.29 -9.38
N ALA A 130 -12.15 22.73 -8.20
CA ALA A 130 -12.40 23.43 -6.94
C ALA A 130 -11.62 24.76 -6.86
N ALA A 131 -10.35 24.77 -7.31
CA ALA A 131 -9.51 25.95 -7.28
C ALA A 131 -9.94 27.06 -8.26
N SER A 132 -10.42 26.70 -9.48
CA SER A 132 -10.56 27.65 -10.60
C SER A 132 -11.95 27.72 -11.25
N CYS A 133 -12.84 26.76 -10.97
CA CYS A 133 -14.13 26.59 -11.64
C CYS A 133 -14.00 26.38 -13.19
N ASN A 134 -12.84 25.93 -13.68
CA ASN A 134 -12.61 25.80 -15.11
C ASN A 134 -13.27 24.54 -15.68
N GLU A 135 -14.29 24.73 -16.52
CA GLU A 135 -15.08 23.67 -17.17
C GLU A 135 -14.27 22.64 -17.96
N ARG A 136 -13.09 23.00 -18.46
CA ARG A 136 -12.23 22.08 -19.22
C ARG A 136 -11.86 20.83 -18.41
N TYR A 137 -11.81 20.90 -17.09
CA TYR A 137 -11.50 19.75 -16.23
C TYR A 137 -12.64 18.76 -16.19
N ALA A 138 -13.88 19.23 -16.09
CA ALA A 138 -15.07 18.39 -16.22
C ALA A 138 -15.14 17.76 -17.63
N VAL A 139 -14.84 18.53 -18.69
CA VAL A 139 -14.77 18.01 -20.07
C VAL A 139 -13.75 16.88 -20.19
N ALA A 140 -12.54 17.05 -19.60
CA ALA A 140 -11.49 16.02 -19.63
C ALA A 140 -11.92 14.72 -18.91
N PHE A 141 -12.55 14.84 -17.73
CA PHE A 141 -13.12 13.69 -17.02
C PHE A 141 -14.11 12.91 -17.88
N TRP A 142 -15.12 13.60 -18.42
CA TRP A 142 -16.17 12.95 -19.20
C TRP A 142 -15.66 12.32 -20.51
N ARG A 143 -14.67 12.93 -21.17
CA ARG A 143 -13.99 12.31 -22.32
C ARG A 143 -13.30 11.01 -21.92
N GLY A 144 -12.64 10.98 -20.77
CA GLY A 144 -12.03 9.77 -20.25
C GLY A 144 -13.06 8.66 -19.99
N VAL A 145 -14.21 8.99 -19.37
CA VAL A 145 -15.32 8.05 -19.16
C VAL A 145 -15.86 7.52 -20.48
N GLU A 146 -16.16 8.39 -21.45
CA GLU A 146 -16.67 8.03 -22.76
C GLU A 146 -15.69 7.09 -23.48
N SER A 147 -14.42 7.47 -23.57
CA SER A 147 -13.37 6.67 -24.19
C SER A 147 -13.19 5.31 -23.52
N PHE A 148 -13.22 5.27 -22.18
CA PHE A 148 -13.08 4.02 -21.43
C PHE A 148 -14.24 3.07 -21.71
N VAL A 149 -15.49 3.55 -21.64
CA VAL A 149 -16.68 2.72 -21.85
C VAL A 149 -16.72 2.19 -23.29
N ASP A 150 -16.41 3.03 -24.27
CA ASP A 150 -16.41 2.64 -25.69
C ASP A 150 -15.29 1.63 -26.02
N GLY A 151 -14.14 1.72 -25.32
CA GLY A 151 -12.99 0.84 -25.54
C GLY A 151 -13.00 -0.46 -24.74
N ASN A 152 -13.88 -0.57 -23.73
CA ASN A 152 -13.87 -1.71 -22.82
C ASN A 152 -15.26 -2.37 -22.73
N PRO A 153 -15.66 -3.14 -23.74
CA PRO A 153 -16.88 -3.93 -23.66
C PRO A 153 -16.94 -4.68 -22.33
N PRO A 154 -18.07 -4.60 -21.62
CA PRO A 154 -18.15 -5.12 -20.26
C PRO A 154 -17.78 -6.60 -20.20
N PHE A 155 -16.94 -6.94 -19.21
CA PHE A 155 -16.46 -8.28 -18.89
C PHE A 155 -15.55 -8.93 -19.95
N ARG A 156 -15.10 -8.20 -20.95
CA ARG A 156 -14.37 -8.74 -22.10
C ARG A 156 -12.93 -8.25 -22.26
N THR A 157 -12.46 -7.31 -21.47
CA THR A 157 -11.09 -6.78 -21.56
C THR A 157 -10.31 -6.99 -20.26
N ILE A 158 -8.99 -6.77 -20.32
CA ILE A 158 -8.08 -6.80 -19.17
C ILE A 158 -8.55 -5.88 -18.04
N GLN A 159 -9.30 -4.83 -18.35
CA GLN A 159 -9.82 -3.85 -17.40
C GLN A 159 -10.94 -4.41 -16.49
N TRP A 160 -11.50 -5.56 -16.84
CA TRP A 160 -12.50 -6.27 -16.05
C TRP A 160 -11.93 -7.52 -15.34
N SER A 161 -10.66 -7.89 -15.59
CA SER A 161 -10.06 -9.09 -15.05
C SER A 161 -9.88 -9.08 -13.52
N CYS A 162 -9.72 -7.89 -12.92
CA CYS A 162 -9.53 -7.70 -11.48
C CYS A 162 -10.68 -6.91 -10.85
N GLY A 163 -11.36 -7.48 -9.86
CA GLY A 163 -12.47 -6.83 -9.15
C GLY A 163 -12.02 -5.63 -8.32
N GLN A 164 -10.80 -5.66 -7.75
CA GLN A 164 -10.21 -4.52 -7.07
C GLN A 164 -10.07 -3.30 -7.99
N GLU A 165 -9.49 -3.48 -9.19
CA GLU A 165 -9.33 -2.39 -10.16
C GLU A 165 -10.68 -1.82 -10.60
N THR A 166 -11.67 -2.71 -10.77
CA THR A 166 -13.06 -2.33 -11.07
C THR A 166 -13.68 -1.50 -9.94
N SER A 167 -13.44 -1.88 -8.68
CA SER A 167 -13.94 -1.17 -7.50
C SER A 167 -13.30 0.21 -7.33
N ILE A 168 -11.98 0.31 -7.47
CA ILE A 168 -11.25 1.59 -7.37
C ILE A 168 -11.72 2.56 -8.45
N ARG A 169 -11.86 2.10 -9.71
CA ARG A 169 -12.40 2.90 -10.80
C ARG A 169 -13.78 3.45 -10.49
N ALA A 170 -14.68 2.58 -9.99
CA ALA A 170 -16.03 2.99 -9.64
C ALA A 170 -16.03 4.07 -8.55
N LEU A 171 -15.23 3.91 -7.49
CA LEU A 171 -15.08 4.91 -6.42
C LEU A 171 -14.58 6.25 -6.96
N SER A 172 -13.50 6.25 -7.75
CA SER A 172 -12.94 7.48 -8.34
C SER A 172 -13.96 8.21 -9.22
N CYS A 173 -14.69 7.46 -10.06
CA CYS A 173 -15.70 8.04 -10.94
C CYS A 173 -16.91 8.59 -10.17
N MET A 174 -17.36 7.93 -9.09
CA MET A 174 -18.47 8.43 -8.25
C MET A 174 -18.12 9.74 -7.56
N TRP A 175 -16.89 9.87 -7.03
CA TRP A 175 -16.40 11.13 -6.45
C TRP A 175 -16.36 12.25 -7.49
N ALA A 176 -15.77 11.97 -8.66
CA ALA A 176 -15.64 12.97 -9.73
C ALA A 176 -17.01 13.38 -10.30
N GLU A 177 -17.94 12.42 -10.51
CA GLU A 177 -19.32 12.72 -10.94
C GLU A 177 -20.00 13.71 -10.01
N ARG A 178 -19.84 13.53 -8.68
CA ARG A 178 -20.44 14.43 -7.68
C ARG A 178 -19.77 15.80 -7.68
N ALA A 179 -18.46 15.85 -7.74
CA ALA A 179 -17.73 17.11 -7.79
C ALA A 179 -18.06 17.93 -9.05
N PHE A 180 -18.29 17.28 -10.19
CA PHE A 180 -18.68 17.93 -11.45
C PHE A 180 -20.19 18.00 -11.67
N ALA A 181 -21.02 17.75 -10.64
CA ALA A 181 -22.48 17.68 -10.81
C ALA A 181 -23.12 18.93 -11.43
N SER A 182 -22.59 20.12 -11.12
CA SER A 182 -23.06 21.42 -11.63
C SER A 182 -22.35 21.87 -12.92
N ALA A 183 -21.32 21.15 -13.38
CA ALA A 183 -20.57 21.52 -14.57
C ALA A 183 -21.44 21.36 -15.84
N GLN A 184 -21.30 22.28 -16.80
CA GLN A 184 -22.03 22.23 -18.09
C GLN A 184 -21.71 20.97 -18.89
N ALA A 185 -20.49 20.45 -18.76
CA ALA A 185 -20.06 19.22 -19.37
C ALA A 185 -20.80 17.97 -18.85
N THR A 186 -21.47 18.05 -17.70
CA THR A 186 -22.17 16.93 -17.06
C THR A 186 -23.58 16.77 -17.61
N THR A 187 -23.69 16.21 -18.81
CA THR A 187 -24.96 16.00 -19.51
C THR A 187 -25.68 14.71 -19.06
N PRO A 188 -27.02 14.62 -19.22
CA PRO A 188 -27.76 13.38 -18.94
C PRO A 188 -27.22 12.15 -19.68
N ALA A 189 -26.79 12.30 -20.93
CA ALA A 189 -26.22 11.19 -21.72
C ALA A 189 -24.91 10.67 -21.13
N ARG A 190 -24.01 11.56 -20.67
CA ARG A 190 -22.76 11.22 -20.01
C ARG A 190 -22.98 10.51 -18.68
N ARG A 191 -23.95 11.03 -17.89
CA ARG A 191 -24.36 10.38 -16.63
C ARG A 191 -24.92 8.98 -16.88
N ALA A 192 -25.79 8.79 -17.88
CA ALA A 192 -26.33 7.48 -18.21
C ALA A 192 -25.22 6.48 -18.58
N LYS A 193 -24.25 6.90 -19.41
CA LYS A 193 -23.10 6.07 -19.79
C LYS A 193 -22.25 5.65 -18.57
N LEU A 194 -21.98 6.59 -17.67
CA LEU A 194 -21.28 6.29 -16.41
C LEU A 194 -22.10 5.35 -15.54
N GLN A 195 -23.39 5.56 -15.42
CA GLN A 195 -24.28 4.73 -14.60
C GLN A 195 -24.33 3.29 -15.09
N ASP A 196 -24.34 3.05 -16.40
CA ASP A 196 -24.22 1.72 -16.99
C ASP A 196 -22.89 1.06 -16.57
N MET A 197 -21.76 1.77 -16.69
CA MET A 197 -20.44 1.27 -16.26
C MET A 197 -20.43 0.93 -14.76
N LEU A 198 -21.05 1.74 -13.91
CA LEU A 198 -21.14 1.47 -12.47
C LEU A 198 -22.00 0.23 -12.18
N ALA A 199 -23.13 0.05 -12.89
CA ALA A 199 -23.97 -1.14 -12.77
C ALA A 199 -23.20 -2.42 -13.18
N TRP A 200 -22.52 -2.39 -14.30
CA TRP A 200 -21.65 -3.50 -14.75
C TRP A 200 -20.53 -3.79 -13.75
N SER A 201 -19.96 -2.74 -13.14
CA SER A 201 -18.94 -2.90 -12.09
C SER A 201 -19.49 -3.65 -10.87
N GLY A 202 -20.71 -3.32 -10.43
CA GLY A 202 -21.38 -4.01 -9.33
C GLY A 202 -21.64 -5.49 -9.64
N GLU A 203 -22.17 -5.79 -10.82
CA GLU A 203 -22.40 -7.17 -11.27
C GLU A 203 -21.08 -7.96 -11.32
N ARG A 204 -20.02 -7.37 -11.92
CA ARG A 204 -18.71 -7.99 -12.06
C ARG A 204 -18.07 -8.32 -10.70
N VAL A 205 -18.11 -7.39 -9.76
CA VAL A 205 -17.53 -7.58 -8.42
C VAL A 205 -18.34 -8.62 -7.65
N ALA A 206 -19.68 -8.51 -7.66
CA ALA A 206 -20.56 -9.44 -6.95
C ALA A 206 -20.43 -10.89 -7.43
N ASP A 207 -20.16 -11.10 -8.73
CA ASP A 207 -20.02 -12.45 -9.31
C ASP A 207 -18.78 -13.20 -8.79
N ALA A 208 -17.72 -12.51 -8.34
CA ALA A 208 -16.45 -13.14 -7.99
C ALA A 208 -15.81 -12.70 -6.65
N ILE A 209 -16.49 -11.94 -5.81
CA ILE A 209 -15.93 -11.44 -4.53
C ILE A 209 -15.39 -12.58 -3.63
N GLU A 210 -15.97 -13.77 -3.69
CA GLU A 210 -15.49 -14.95 -2.95
C GLU A 210 -14.03 -15.29 -3.27
N TYR A 211 -13.58 -15.02 -4.50
CA TYR A 211 -12.18 -15.21 -4.88
C TYR A 211 -11.28 -14.18 -4.18
N ALA A 212 -11.65 -12.90 -4.21
CA ALA A 212 -10.90 -11.84 -3.55
C ALA A 212 -10.78 -12.09 -2.03
N VAL A 213 -11.89 -12.46 -1.38
CA VAL A 213 -11.90 -12.86 0.04
C VAL A 213 -10.96 -14.02 0.32
N SER A 214 -10.90 -15.02 -0.58
CA SER A 214 -10.04 -16.20 -0.41
C SER A 214 -8.55 -15.91 -0.49
N GLN A 215 -8.16 -14.76 -1.03
CA GLN A 215 -6.75 -14.34 -1.12
C GLN A 215 -6.20 -13.80 0.20
N ARG A 216 -7.07 -13.39 1.14
CA ARG A 216 -6.70 -12.77 2.43
C ARG A 216 -5.72 -11.61 2.25
N ASN A 217 -6.08 -10.68 1.37
CA ASN A 217 -5.32 -9.48 1.05
C ASN A 217 -6.27 -8.29 0.81
N ASN A 218 -5.71 -7.15 0.38
CA ASN A 218 -6.44 -5.92 0.10
C ASN A 218 -7.56 -6.05 -0.95
N HIS A 219 -7.50 -7.05 -1.86
CA HIS A 219 -8.55 -7.25 -2.88
C HIS A 219 -9.93 -7.46 -2.24
N GLY A 220 -10.01 -8.26 -1.18
CA GLY A 220 -11.28 -8.49 -0.47
C GLY A 220 -11.88 -7.20 0.09
N ILE A 221 -11.05 -6.35 0.72
CA ILE A 221 -11.47 -5.04 1.25
C ILE A 221 -11.92 -4.13 0.13
N SER A 222 -11.15 -4.05 -0.97
CA SER A 222 -11.47 -3.22 -2.13
C SER A 222 -12.80 -3.60 -2.75
N GLU A 223 -13.03 -4.89 -2.98
CA GLU A 223 -14.25 -5.39 -3.61
C GLU A 223 -15.47 -5.26 -2.68
N ALA A 224 -15.31 -5.47 -1.37
CA ALA A 224 -16.37 -5.25 -0.39
C ALA A 224 -16.76 -3.76 -0.31
N THR A 225 -15.77 -2.84 -0.28
CA THR A 225 -16.01 -1.39 -0.32
C THR A 225 -16.68 -0.99 -1.63
N GLY A 226 -16.24 -1.54 -2.77
CA GLY A 226 -16.88 -1.32 -4.07
C GLY A 226 -18.35 -1.73 -4.06
N LEU A 227 -18.71 -2.90 -3.52
CA LEU A 227 -20.11 -3.34 -3.41
C LEU A 227 -20.93 -2.44 -2.49
N ILE A 228 -20.38 -1.97 -1.37
CA ILE A 228 -21.06 -1.02 -0.47
C ILE A 228 -21.39 0.27 -1.23
N ALA A 229 -20.40 0.84 -1.90
CA ALA A 229 -20.53 2.11 -2.59
C ALA A 229 -21.47 2.02 -3.80
N LEU A 230 -21.31 0.98 -4.63
CA LEU A 230 -22.16 0.73 -5.81
C LEU A 230 -23.60 0.39 -5.39
N GLY A 231 -23.78 -0.39 -4.32
CA GLY A 231 -25.11 -0.69 -3.77
C GLY A 231 -25.82 0.58 -3.29
N ALA A 232 -25.10 1.46 -2.60
CA ALA A 232 -25.65 2.76 -2.17
C ALA A 232 -25.99 3.68 -3.35
N ARG A 233 -25.08 3.75 -4.36
CA ARG A 233 -25.24 4.64 -5.54
C ARG A 233 -26.37 4.21 -6.46
N LEU A 234 -26.64 2.93 -6.57
CA LEU A 234 -27.56 2.33 -7.55
C LEU A 234 -28.86 1.80 -6.92
N SER A 235 -29.13 2.12 -5.65
CA SER A 235 -30.26 1.57 -4.87
C SER A 235 -31.63 1.79 -5.50
N SER A 236 -31.84 2.88 -6.24
CA SER A 236 -33.10 3.21 -6.92
C SER A 236 -33.22 2.59 -8.31
N VAL A 237 -32.13 2.10 -8.91
CA VAL A 237 -32.08 1.80 -10.35
C VAL A 237 -31.58 0.38 -10.67
N HIS A 238 -30.94 -0.32 -9.75
CA HIS A 238 -30.46 -1.68 -9.98
C HIS A 238 -31.08 -2.68 -8.99
N PRO A 239 -31.70 -3.79 -9.44
CA PRO A 239 -32.44 -4.70 -8.56
C PRO A 239 -31.56 -5.40 -7.51
N ASP A 240 -30.27 -5.57 -7.76
CA ASP A 240 -29.35 -6.20 -6.83
C ASP A 240 -28.61 -5.20 -5.91
N ALA A 241 -28.82 -3.92 -6.05
CA ALA A 241 -28.07 -2.89 -5.32
C ALA A 241 -28.13 -3.05 -3.81
N ASP A 242 -29.32 -3.28 -3.26
CA ASP A 242 -29.50 -3.52 -1.82
C ASP A 242 -28.79 -4.81 -1.36
N ARG A 243 -28.75 -5.83 -2.19
CA ARG A 243 -27.99 -7.05 -1.89
C ARG A 243 -26.50 -6.74 -1.86
N TRP A 244 -25.96 -6.01 -2.85
CA TRP A 244 -24.55 -5.61 -2.88
C TRP A 244 -24.16 -4.83 -1.63
N LEU A 245 -24.98 -3.88 -1.20
CA LEU A 245 -24.76 -3.10 0.01
C LEU A 245 -24.72 -4.00 1.27
N ARG A 246 -25.62 -4.99 1.38
CA ARG A 246 -25.65 -5.93 2.52
C ARG A 246 -24.47 -6.89 2.51
N ASP A 247 -24.19 -7.49 1.37
CA ASP A 247 -23.12 -8.48 1.20
C ASP A 247 -21.75 -7.83 1.38
N GLY A 248 -21.55 -6.64 0.77
CA GLY A 248 -20.34 -5.85 0.93
C GLY A 248 -20.08 -5.51 2.39
N ALA A 249 -21.09 -5.03 3.14
CA ALA A 249 -20.96 -4.74 4.56
C ALA A 249 -20.61 -5.98 5.40
N THR A 250 -21.23 -7.12 5.08
CA THR A 250 -20.95 -8.39 5.77
C THR A 250 -19.53 -8.87 5.51
N TRP A 251 -19.05 -8.78 4.26
CA TRP A 251 -17.67 -9.14 3.92
C TRP A 251 -16.67 -8.18 4.54
N LEU A 252 -16.92 -6.87 4.46
CA LEU A 252 -16.00 -5.87 5.01
C LEU A 252 -15.78 -6.06 6.51
N GLU A 253 -16.86 -6.26 7.28
CA GLU A 253 -16.79 -6.54 8.71
C GLU A 253 -15.86 -7.71 9.02
N ARG A 254 -16.05 -8.85 8.32
CA ARG A 254 -15.23 -10.05 8.48
C ARG A 254 -13.77 -9.82 8.09
N LEU A 255 -13.55 -9.10 6.99
CA LEU A 255 -12.21 -8.83 6.48
C LEU A 255 -11.43 -7.88 7.38
N VAL A 256 -12.07 -6.85 7.95
CA VAL A 256 -11.43 -5.98 8.94
C VAL A 256 -10.99 -6.79 10.15
N LEU A 257 -11.85 -7.64 10.69
CA LEU A 257 -11.52 -8.49 11.85
C LEU A 257 -10.45 -9.54 11.56
N ASP A 258 -10.36 -10.05 10.32
CA ASP A 258 -9.35 -11.05 9.91
C ASP A 258 -8.01 -10.42 9.53
N GLN A 259 -8.01 -9.23 8.91
CA GLN A 259 -6.82 -8.65 8.28
C GLN A 259 -6.13 -7.56 9.11
N PHE A 260 -6.86 -6.89 10.02
CA PHE A 260 -6.24 -5.94 10.95
C PHE A 260 -6.00 -6.60 12.30
N GLY A 261 -4.75 -6.63 12.74
CA GLY A 261 -4.35 -7.17 14.04
C GLY A 261 -4.89 -6.33 15.20
N GLU A 262 -4.84 -6.87 16.42
CA GLU A 262 -5.18 -6.13 17.65
C GLU A 262 -4.24 -4.97 17.92
N ASP A 263 -3.01 -5.12 17.44
CA ASP A 263 -1.93 -4.15 17.49
C ASP A 263 -1.87 -3.23 16.24
N GLY A 264 -2.90 -3.27 15.40
CA GLY A 264 -3.01 -2.46 14.19
C GLY A 264 -2.24 -2.97 12.98
N TRP A 265 -1.47 -4.06 13.11
CA TRP A 265 -0.69 -4.60 11.99
C TRP A 265 -1.59 -5.19 10.91
N TYR A 266 -1.26 -4.89 9.64
CA TYR A 266 -2.03 -5.37 8.51
C TYR A 266 -1.48 -6.69 7.97
N VAL A 267 -2.37 -7.61 7.60
CA VAL A 267 -2.05 -8.99 7.21
C VAL A 267 -1.05 -9.13 6.04
N GLN A 268 -0.93 -8.13 5.19
CA GLN A 268 0.02 -8.14 4.06
C GLN A 268 1.41 -7.63 4.43
N HIS A 269 1.65 -7.25 5.68
CA HIS A 269 2.97 -6.83 6.16
C HIS A 269 3.57 -5.70 5.30
N SER A 270 2.78 -4.64 5.04
CA SER A 270 3.15 -3.50 4.20
C SER A 270 2.40 -2.26 4.65
N PHE A 271 3.11 -1.16 4.84
CA PHE A 271 2.49 0.12 5.15
C PHE A 271 1.70 0.69 3.97
N ASN A 272 2.15 0.47 2.73
CA ASN A 272 1.38 0.87 1.56
C ASN A 272 0.02 0.16 1.49
N TYR A 273 0.00 -1.16 1.69
CA TYR A 273 -1.27 -1.91 1.69
C TYR A 273 -2.12 -1.63 2.93
N LEU A 274 -1.51 -1.30 4.07
CA LEU A 274 -2.24 -0.80 5.23
C LEU A 274 -2.97 0.51 4.88
N ARG A 275 -2.27 1.50 4.29
CA ARG A 275 -2.87 2.76 3.83
C ARG A 275 -4.00 2.50 2.84
N MET A 276 -3.75 1.67 1.82
CA MET A 276 -4.74 1.34 0.81
C MET A 276 -6.01 0.72 1.41
N ALA A 277 -5.87 -0.19 2.35
CA ALA A 277 -7.00 -0.81 3.04
C ALA A 277 -7.73 0.22 3.93
N LEU A 278 -6.98 1.05 4.66
CA LEU A 278 -7.51 2.07 5.56
C LEU A 278 -8.34 3.11 4.81
N ASP A 279 -7.83 3.65 3.71
CA ASP A 279 -8.55 4.62 2.86
C ASP A 279 -9.90 4.08 2.38
N GLN A 280 -9.93 2.80 1.98
CA GLN A 280 -11.18 2.17 1.53
C GLN A 280 -12.15 1.90 2.66
N VAL A 281 -11.66 1.50 3.84
CA VAL A 281 -12.51 1.33 5.03
C VAL A 281 -13.10 2.67 5.48
N VAL A 282 -12.37 3.77 5.33
CA VAL A 282 -12.89 5.15 5.54
C VAL A 282 -14.09 5.42 4.63
N VAL A 283 -13.95 5.17 3.32
CA VAL A 283 -15.07 5.34 2.37
C VAL A 283 -16.26 4.47 2.75
N ALA A 284 -16.03 3.19 3.01
CA ALA A 284 -17.10 2.24 3.35
C ALA A 284 -17.84 2.64 4.64
N GLN A 285 -17.11 3.05 5.69
CA GLN A 285 -17.71 3.52 6.94
C GLN A 285 -18.67 4.67 6.70
N ARG A 286 -18.23 5.70 5.96
CA ARG A 286 -19.05 6.87 5.64
C ARG A 286 -20.29 6.52 4.83
N VAL A 287 -20.14 5.65 3.83
CA VAL A 287 -21.29 5.17 3.03
C VAL A 287 -22.29 4.41 3.89
N LEU A 288 -21.82 3.54 4.78
CA LEU A 288 -22.69 2.77 5.69
C LEU A 288 -23.41 3.67 6.69
N GLU A 289 -22.71 4.63 7.30
CA GLU A 289 -23.32 5.61 8.22
C GLU A 289 -24.39 6.44 7.51
N HIS A 290 -24.10 6.93 6.31
CA HIS A 290 -25.04 7.71 5.51
C HIS A 290 -26.29 6.90 5.11
N THR A 291 -26.13 5.64 4.68
CA THR A 291 -27.21 4.84 4.11
C THR A 291 -27.99 4.03 5.14
N ARG A 292 -27.36 3.66 6.26
CA ARG A 292 -27.92 2.76 7.27
C ARG A 292 -28.00 3.36 8.67
N GLY A 293 -27.47 4.59 8.86
CA GLY A 293 -27.36 5.24 10.16
C GLY A 293 -26.38 4.54 11.11
N ARG A 294 -25.60 3.57 10.61
CA ARG A 294 -24.58 2.84 11.39
C ARG A 294 -23.47 2.33 10.49
N GLY A 295 -22.23 2.38 10.98
CA GLY A 295 -21.05 1.83 10.32
C GLY A 295 -20.69 0.40 10.78
N LEU A 296 -19.40 0.14 10.83
CA LEU A 296 -18.80 -1.11 11.31
C LEU A 296 -19.05 -1.32 12.83
N SER A 297 -18.91 -2.55 13.29
CA SER A 297 -19.03 -2.89 14.70
C SER A 297 -17.95 -2.20 15.56
N LYS A 298 -18.24 -2.07 16.88
CA LYS A 298 -17.26 -1.52 17.83
C LYS A 298 -15.92 -2.27 17.81
N LEU A 299 -15.95 -3.59 17.57
CA LEU A 299 -14.74 -4.41 17.52
C LEU A 299 -13.92 -4.10 16.24
N ALA A 300 -14.57 -4.00 15.09
CA ALA A 300 -13.91 -3.61 13.84
C ALA A 300 -13.34 -2.18 13.94
N VAL A 301 -14.10 -1.23 14.49
CA VAL A 301 -13.62 0.13 14.77
C VAL A 301 -12.39 0.13 15.68
N ALA A 302 -12.36 -0.72 16.72
CA ALA A 302 -11.19 -0.84 17.58
C ALA A 302 -9.94 -1.30 16.82
N ARG A 303 -10.07 -2.27 15.89
CA ARG A 303 -8.96 -2.72 15.01
C ARG A 303 -8.43 -1.57 14.14
N ILE A 304 -9.33 -0.78 13.56
CA ILE A 304 -8.95 0.37 12.73
C ILE A 304 -8.27 1.45 13.58
N ARG A 305 -8.75 1.73 14.79
CA ARG A 305 -8.09 2.66 15.72
C ARG A 305 -6.68 2.20 16.10
N SER A 306 -6.46 0.90 16.29
CA SER A 306 -5.13 0.34 16.50
C SER A 306 -4.22 0.54 15.28
N ALA A 307 -4.75 0.42 14.05
CA ALA A 307 -4.00 0.68 12.82
C ALA A 307 -3.61 2.17 12.68
N ILE A 308 -4.50 3.09 13.06
CA ILE A 308 -4.20 4.52 13.12
C ILE A 308 -3.10 4.78 14.16
N ALA A 309 -3.18 4.16 15.33
CA ALA A 309 -2.17 4.30 16.38
C ALA A 309 -0.80 3.78 15.93
N LEU A 310 -0.76 2.66 15.20
CA LEU A 310 0.47 2.14 14.59
C LEU A 310 1.07 3.14 13.58
N LEU A 311 0.26 3.70 12.69
CA LEU A 311 0.75 4.70 11.72
C LEU A 311 1.27 5.96 12.44
N LEU A 312 0.59 6.42 13.50
CA LEU A 312 1.03 7.54 14.33
C LEU A 312 2.33 7.21 15.09
N GLU A 313 2.58 5.95 15.44
CA GLU A 313 3.81 5.52 16.12
C GLU A 313 5.01 5.53 15.18
N VAL A 314 4.81 5.19 13.89
CA VAL A 314 5.93 4.99 12.96
C VAL A 314 6.13 6.13 11.97
N HIS A 315 5.19 7.08 11.83
CA HIS A 315 5.34 8.18 10.88
C HIS A 315 6.45 9.15 11.31
N ASP A 316 7.06 9.77 10.34
CA ASP A 316 7.98 10.88 10.54
C ASP A 316 7.18 12.19 10.63
N ILE A 317 7.42 12.96 11.70
CA ILE A 317 6.61 14.16 11.99
C ILE A 317 6.80 15.27 10.95
N ASP A 318 8.00 15.39 10.40
CA ASP A 318 8.36 16.46 9.47
C ASP A 318 7.87 16.13 8.04
N SER A 319 8.21 14.96 7.54
CA SER A 319 7.87 14.53 6.17
C SER A 319 6.48 13.89 6.04
N GLY A 320 5.95 13.31 7.12
CA GLY A 320 4.74 12.48 7.10
C GLY A 320 4.97 11.07 6.54
N ASP A 321 6.23 10.72 6.24
CA ASP A 321 6.61 9.42 5.71
C ASP A 321 6.56 8.33 6.79
N VAL A 322 6.50 7.08 6.36
CA VAL A 322 6.56 5.88 7.22
C VAL A 322 7.69 4.97 6.73
N PRO A 323 8.13 3.99 7.53
CA PRO A 323 9.07 2.98 7.07
C PRO A 323 8.65 2.40 5.71
N ASN A 324 9.60 2.17 4.79
CA ASN A 324 9.29 1.65 3.45
C ASN A 324 9.04 0.13 3.46
N HIS A 325 8.67 -0.38 4.62
CA HIS A 325 8.54 -1.80 4.88
C HIS A 325 7.43 -2.46 4.08
N GLY A 326 7.76 -3.59 3.47
CA GLY A 326 6.84 -4.46 2.74
C GLY A 326 6.58 -4.01 1.30
N ALA A 327 5.69 -4.72 0.62
CA ALA A 327 5.42 -4.44 -0.78
C ALA A 327 4.76 -3.07 -0.96
N ASN A 328 5.32 -2.31 -1.88
CA ASN A 328 4.82 -1.03 -2.33
C ASN A 328 4.51 -1.11 -3.83
N ASP A 329 3.24 -1.07 -4.18
CA ASP A 329 2.77 -1.16 -5.56
C ASP A 329 2.32 0.19 -6.15
N GLY A 330 2.64 1.28 -5.47
CA GLY A 330 2.28 2.64 -5.89
C GLY A 330 0.80 2.99 -5.72
N SER A 331 -0.01 2.14 -5.09
CA SER A 331 -1.44 2.39 -4.95
C SER A 331 -1.73 3.50 -3.94
N LEU A 332 -2.47 4.52 -4.40
CA LEU A 332 -3.10 5.56 -3.59
C LEU A 332 -4.55 5.69 -4.05
N VAL A 333 -5.50 5.27 -3.21
CA VAL A 333 -6.93 5.17 -3.59
C VAL A 333 -7.65 6.50 -3.45
N LEU A 334 -7.28 7.29 -2.44
CA LEU A 334 -7.86 8.61 -2.16
C LEU A 334 -6.81 9.73 -2.31
N PRO A 335 -6.42 10.10 -3.53
CA PRO A 335 -5.47 11.19 -3.75
C PRO A 335 -6.18 12.55 -3.66
N ILE A 336 -6.73 12.85 -2.48
CA ILE A 336 -7.53 14.06 -2.18
C ILE A 336 -6.68 15.31 -1.91
N THR A 337 -5.38 15.26 -2.20
CA THR A 337 -4.40 16.30 -1.92
C THR A 337 -3.34 16.36 -3.01
N THR A 338 -2.64 17.48 -3.11
CA THR A 338 -1.47 17.66 -3.98
C THR A 338 -0.16 17.20 -3.34
N ARG A 339 -0.19 16.70 -2.09
CA ARG A 339 0.98 16.22 -1.36
C ARG A 339 1.60 14.99 -2.03
N GLY A 340 2.87 14.75 -1.74
CA GLY A 340 3.62 13.62 -2.27
C GLY A 340 3.06 12.25 -1.82
N TYR A 341 3.32 11.24 -2.62
CA TYR A 341 2.88 9.85 -2.36
C TYR A 341 3.34 9.31 -0.99
N ARG A 342 4.54 9.69 -0.54
CA ARG A 342 5.12 9.24 0.73
C ARG A 342 4.57 9.99 1.95
N ASP A 343 3.75 11.03 1.78
CA ASP A 343 3.07 11.69 2.90
C ASP A 343 1.80 10.91 3.29
N PHE A 344 1.83 10.25 4.45
CA PHE A 344 0.72 9.45 4.98
C PHE A 344 -0.27 10.29 5.81
N ARG A 345 0.04 11.55 6.09
CA ARG A 345 -0.82 12.42 6.92
C ARG A 345 -2.24 12.56 6.38
N PRO A 346 -2.52 12.64 5.06
CA PRO A 346 -3.89 12.68 4.56
C PRO A 346 -4.71 11.45 4.92
N SER A 347 -4.14 10.24 4.78
CA SER A 347 -4.81 8.98 5.13
C SER A 347 -5.00 8.84 6.64
N ILE A 348 -3.98 9.19 7.45
CA ILE A 348 -4.06 9.19 8.91
C ILE A 348 -5.16 10.17 9.38
N THR A 349 -5.17 11.40 8.85
CA THR A 349 -6.18 12.42 9.17
C THR A 349 -7.59 11.93 8.82
N SER A 350 -7.79 11.42 7.61
CA SER A 350 -9.09 10.90 7.14
C SER A 350 -9.61 9.77 8.01
N ALA A 351 -8.73 8.84 8.38
CA ALA A 351 -9.09 7.72 9.22
C ALA A 351 -9.39 8.17 10.67
N ALA A 352 -8.55 9.03 11.24
CA ALA A 352 -8.74 9.56 12.59
C ALA A 352 -10.08 10.29 12.73
N LEU A 353 -10.44 11.15 11.75
CA LEU A 353 -11.73 11.82 11.68
C LEU A 353 -12.90 10.84 11.61
N THR A 354 -12.80 9.85 10.72
CA THR A 354 -13.89 8.91 10.46
C THR A 354 -14.15 7.99 11.64
N PHE A 355 -13.10 7.57 12.33
CA PHE A 355 -13.21 6.60 13.43
C PHE A 355 -13.10 7.22 14.84
N GLY A 356 -13.03 8.55 14.95
CA GLY A 356 -12.95 9.25 16.22
C GLY A 356 -11.68 8.87 17.01
N ALA A 357 -10.53 8.79 16.32
CA ALA A 357 -9.24 8.58 16.98
C ALA A 357 -8.56 9.94 17.21
N PRO A 358 -8.13 10.26 18.45
CA PRO A 358 -7.48 11.53 18.72
C PRO A 358 -6.07 11.57 18.10
N LEU A 359 -5.71 12.71 17.51
CA LEU A 359 -4.36 12.96 17.00
C LEU A 359 -3.46 13.61 18.06
N PRO A 360 -2.15 13.33 18.09
CA PRO A 360 -1.20 14.07 18.91
C PRO A 360 -1.24 15.58 18.60
N GLU A 361 -1.00 16.44 19.61
CA GLU A 361 -0.98 17.90 19.44
C GLU A 361 0.09 18.38 18.46
N ASP A 362 1.21 17.66 18.38
CA ASP A 362 2.32 17.90 17.48
C ASP A 362 2.12 17.31 16.07
N PHE A 363 1.08 16.49 15.85
CA PHE A 363 0.77 15.97 14.51
C PHE A 363 0.21 17.05 13.60
N VAL A 364 0.82 17.19 12.42
CA VAL A 364 0.35 18.12 11.38
C VAL A 364 -0.69 17.41 10.51
N GLU A 365 -1.96 17.71 10.75
CA GLU A 365 -3.04 17.15 9.93
C GLU A 365 -3.03 17.68 8.49
N ALA A 366 -3.70 16.95 7.60
CA ALA A 366 -3.98 17.40 6.25
C ALA A 366 -5.32 18.15 6.19
N PRO A 367 -5.32 19.48 6.04
CA PRO A 367 -6.57 20.28 5.99
C PRO A 367 -7.46 19.87 4.83
N GLU A 368 -6.88 19.34 3.76
CA GLU A 368 -7.62 18.80 2.61
C GLU A 368 -8.54 17.64 3.04
N ALA A 369 -8.07 16.76 3.93
CA ALA A 369 -8.88 15.64 4.43
C ALA A 369 -10.07 16.14 5.26
N LEU A 370 -9.87 17.18 6.09
CA LEU A 370 -10.97 17.84 6.82
C LEU A 370 -12.02 18.39 5.86
N ALA A 371 -11.58 19.07 4.81
CA ALA A 371 -12.47 19.67 3.81
C ALA A 371 -13.28 18.62 3.04
N TRP A 372 -12.63 17.58 2.53
CA TRP A 372 -13.27 16.49 1.80
C TRP A 372 -14.29 15.72 2.65
N LEU A 373 -14.00 15.53 3.93
CA LEU A 373 -14.89 14.81 4.84
C LEU A 373 -15.96 15.71 5.50
N GLY A 374 -15.94 17.01 5.25
CA GLY A 374 -16.92 17.95 5.79
C GLY A 374 -16.83 18.13 7.30
N VAL A 375 -15.65 17.94 7.90
CA VAL A 375 -15.40 18.06 9.35
C VAL A 375 -14.53 19.28 9.62
N ASN A 376 -14.75 19.97 10.76
CA ASN A 376 -14.04 21.21 11.10
C ASN A 376 -12.91 21.00 12.09
N GLN A 377 -13.01 19.97 12.93
CA GLN A 377 -12.08 19.75 14.04
C GLN A 377 -11.87 18.27 14.28
N ILE A 378 -10.68 17.95 14.81
CA ILE A 378 -10.31 16.62 15.28
C ILE A 378 -9.91 16.68 16.75
N GLU A 379 -10.25 15.67 17.50
CA GLU A 379 -9.85 15.54 18.90
C GLU A 379 -8.32 15.45 19.00
N ARG A 380 -7.74 16.17 19.96
CA ARG A 380 -6.29 16.20 20.22
C ARG A 380 -5.94 15.52 21.54
N ARG A 381 -4.75 14.96 21.61
CA ARG A 381 -4.17 14.41 22.82
C ARG A 381 -2.70 14.84 22.96
N PRO A 382 -2.13 14.86 24.16
CA PRO A 382 -0.70 15.08 24.33
C PRO A 382 0.15 14.12 23.48
N PRO A 383 1.29 14.58 22.95
CA PRO A 383 2.21 13.70 22.25
C PRO A 383 2.74 12.61 23.19
N PRO A 384 3.06 11.43 22.67
CA PRO A 384 3.62 10.36 23.48
C PRO A 384 5.00 10.76 24.00
N PRO A 385 5.38 10.33 25.24
CA PRO A 385 6.68 10.65 25.81
C PRO A 385 7.84 10.06 25.01
N VAL A 386 9.02 10.66 25.14
CA VAL A 386 10.30 10.18 24.63
C VAL A 386 11.28 10.14 25.81
N PRO A 387 12.08 9.07 26.04
CA PRO A 387 12.14 7.84 25.24
C PRO A 387 10.92 6.95 25.40
N ARG A 388 10.64 6.14 24.38
CA ARG A 388 9.60 5.10 24.44
C ARG A 388 9.93 3.89 23.57
N VAL A 389 9.35 2.76 23.92
CA VAL A 389 9.34 1.55 23.12
C VAL A 389 7.93 1.00 23.05
N VAL A 390 7.52 0.61 21.86
CA VAL A 390 6.22 -0.04 21.61
C VAL A 390 6.47 -1.32 20.83
N ALA A 391 5.85 -2.41 21.25
CA ALA A 391 5.94 -3.69 20.54
C ALA A 391 4.54 -4.27 20.34
N GLY A 392 4.26 -4.73 19.11
CA GLY A 392 3.00 -5.36 18.75
C GLY A 392 3.08 -6.88 18.78
N SER A 393 1.97 -7.51 19.11
CA SER A 393 1.82 -8.99 19.15
C SER A 393 2.01 -9.65 17.77
N SER A 394 1.89 -8.89 16.69
CA SER A 394 2.15 -9.35 15.31
C SER A 394 3.63 -9.34 14.93
N GLY A 395 4.54 -9.03 15.88
CA GLY A 395 5.99 -9.08 15.67
C GLY A 395 6.57 -7.83 15.01
N TRP A 396 6.12 -6.65 15.39
CA TRP A 396 6.78 -5.37 15.12
C TRP A 396 7.19 -4.69 16.42
N ALA A 397 8.17 -3.82 16.34
CA ALA A 397 8.52 -2.93 17.45
C ALA A 397 9.01 -1.58 16.92
N SER A 398 8.74 -0.52 17.67
CA SER A 398 9.24 0.84 17.42
C SER A 398 9.93 1.36 18.66
N VAL A 399 11.06 2.03 18.46
CA VAL A 399 11.78 2.72 19.53
C VAL A 399 11.99 4.17 19.14
N HIS A 400 11.75 5.07 20.08
CA HIS A 400 12.08 6.49 19.97
C HIS A 400 12.96 6.89 21.16
N SER A 401 14.16 7.40 20.87
CA SER A 401 15.01 8.15 21.82
C SER A 401 15.07 9.62 21.41
N ALA A 402 15.79 10.44 22.15
CA ALA A 402 15.97 11.84 21.79
C ALA A 402 16.60 12.03 20.40
N ARG A 403 17.43 11.10 19.96
CA ARG A 403 18.21 11.21 18.71
C ARG A 403 17.98 10.09 17.70
N ALA A 404 17.46 8.94 18.13
CA ALA A 404 17.31 7.78 17.28
C ALA A 404 15.87 7.28 17.26
N ARG A 405 15.44 6.83 16.08
CA ARG A 405 14.22 6.08 15.86
C ARG A 405 14.56 4.77 15.18
N VAL A 406 14.01 3.66 15.68
CA VAL A 406 14.19 2.35 15.08
C VAL A 406 12.83 1.71 14.88
N PHE A 407 12.57 1.22 13.67
CA PHE A 407 11.48 0.31 13.39
C PHE A 407 12.05 -1.10 13.18
N ALA A 408 11.48 -2.08 13.87
CA ALA A 408 11.91 -3.47 13.83
C ALA A 408 10.77 -4.37 13.38
N ARG A 409 11.06 -5.30 12.47
CA ARG A 409 10.12 -6.31 11.99
C ARG A 409 10.65 -7.71 12.30
N ALA A 410 10.02 -8.42 13.22
CA ALA A 410 10.37 -9.81 13.52
C ALA A 410 9.78 -10.78 12.49
N GLY A 411 8.49 -10.73 12.21
CA GLY A 411 7.84 -11.54 11.19
C GLY A 411 7.13 -12.79 11.73
N GLN A 412 5.85 -12.62 12.10
CA GLN A 412 4.91 -13.72 12.30
C GLN A 412 3.84 -13.66 11.21
N TYR A 413 3.92 -14.57 10.25
CA TYR A 413 3.11 -14.48 9.04
C TYR A 413 1.86 -15.38 9.12
N ARG A 414 0.68 -14.77 9.27
CA ARG A 414 -0.62 -15.47 9.14
C ARG A 414 -1.02 -15.68 7.68
N SER A 415 -0.43 -14.90 6.77
CA SER A 415 -0.59 -15.01 5.31
C SER A 415 0.78 -14.99 4.64
N ASN A 416 0.84 -14.89 3.31
CA ASN A 416 2.11 -14.77 2.61
C ASN A 416 2.81 -13.44 2.95
N PRO A 417 4.09 -13.44 3.33
CA PRO A 417 4.86 -12.23 3.48
C PRO A 417 5.03 -11.53 2.12
N SER A 418 5.13 -10.22 2.14
CA SER A 418 5.49 -9.43 0.96
C SER A 418 6.98 -9.56 0.66
N HIS A 419 7.81 -9.48 1.70
CA HIS A 419 9.26 -9.59 1.66
C HIS A 419 9.75 -10.75 2.54
N VAL A 420 10.95 -11.23 2.28
CA VAL A 420 11.66 -12.23 3.11
C VAL A 420 12.71 -11.48 3.93
N ASP A 421 12.30 -10.98 5.08
CA ASP A 421 13.02 -9.98 5.86
C ASP A 421 12.96 -10.25 7.38
N PRO A 422 13.22 -11.48 7.87
CA PRO A 422 13.13 -11.78 9.29
C PRO A 422 14.11 -10.92 10.10
N VAL A 423 13.63 -10.32 11.19
CA VAL A 423 14.34 -9.40 12.09
C VAL A 423 14.96 -8.17 11.41
N HIS A 424 14.31 -7.69 10.34
CA HIS A 424 14.67 -6.46 9.62
C HIS A 424 14.59 -5.24 10.52
N LEU A 425 15.50 -4.28 10.29
CA LEU A 425 15.52 -2.98 10.97
C LEU A 425 15.56 -1.84 9.96
N GLU A 426 14.80 -0.78 10.22
CA GLU A 426 15.02 0.54 9.65
C GLU A 426 15.46 1.49 10.77
N ILE A 427 16.47 2.32 10.53
CA ILE A 427 17.16 3.14 11.55
C ILE A 427 17.26 4.58 11.06
N TRP A 428 16.82 5.52 11.89
CA TRP A 428 17.01 6.95 11.72
C TRP A 428 17.78 7.49 12.91
N ILE A 429 18.73 8.39 12.65
CA ILE A 429 19.50 9.09 13.68
C ILE A 429 19.57 10.56 13.29
N ASP A 430 19.26 11.45 14.23
CA ASP A 430 19.20 12.89 14.03
C ASP A 430 18.27 13.28 12.84
N GLY A 431 17.11 12.60 12.73
CA GLY A 431 16.14 12.79 11.64
C GLY A 431 16.58 12.24 10.28
N GLN A 432 17.79 11.65 10.17
CA GLN A 432 18.33 11.15 8.91
C GLN A 432 18.26 9.62 8.86
N PRO A 433 17.81 9.00 7.74
CA PRO A 433 17.82 7.56 7.58
C PRO A 433 19.25 7.04 7.51
N ARG A 434 19.53 5.97 8.26
CA ARG A 434 20.83 5.28 8.31
C ARG A 434 20.76 3.87 7.76
N ALA A 435 19.66 3.17 7.97
CA ALA A 435 19.37 1.88 7.37
C ALA A 435 17.93 1.92 6.86
N ILE A 436 17.71 1.52 5.61
CA ILE A 436 16.44 1.64 4.87
C ILE A 436 15.99 0.30 4.30
N ASP A 437 14.68 0.12 4.07
CA ASP A 437 14.16 -1.04 3.32
C ASP A 437 14.36 -0.84 1.82
N ALA A 438 14.71 -1.90 1.10
CA ALA A 438 14.95 -1.85 -0.34
C ALA A 438 13.70 -1.49 -1.17
N GLY A 439 12.50 -1.72 -0.62
CA GLY A 439 11.23 -1.50 -1.31
C GLY A 439 10.88 -2.60 -2.30
N THR A 440 10.15 -2.25 -3.37
CA THR A 440 9.60 -3.25 -4.30
C THR A 440 10.11 -3.13 -5.73
N TYR A 441 10.20 -1.95 -6.26
CA TYR A 441 10.43 -1.60 -7.66
C TYR A 441 9.30 -2.05 -8.58
N ARG A 442 9.29 -3.29 -9.10
CA ARG A 442 8.26 -3.83 -9.99
C ARG A 442 7.97 -5.30 -9.71
N TYR A 443 6.71 -5.69 -9.84
CA TYR A 443 6.33 -7.11 -9.78
C TYR A 443 6.72 -7.88 -11.04
N THR A 444 6.67 -7.22 -12.19
CA THR A 444 7.07 -7.79 -13.47
C THR A 444 8.08 -6.86 -14.14
N ALA A 445 9.27 -7.36 -14.34
CA ALA A 445 10.35 -6.68 -15.06
C ALA A 445 11.32 -7.73 -15.62
N PRO A 446 12.15 -7.37 -16.61
CA PRO A 446 13.27 -8.23 -17.03
C PRO A 446 14.20 -8.56 -15.85
N ALA A 447 14.89 -9.71 -15.94
CA ALA A 447 15.90 -10.07 -14.95
C ALA A 447 16.96 -8.97 -14.80
N PRO A 448 17.45 -8.72 -13.58
CA PRO A 448 17.16 -9.41 -12.31
C PRO A 448 15.94 -8.86 -11.54
N TRP A 449 15.15 -7.94 -12.10
CA TRP A 449 14.29 -6.99 -11.36
C TRP A 449 12.87 -7.48 -11.04
N GLY A 450 12.40 -8.58 -11.63
CA GLY A 450 11.03 -9.05 -11.43
C GLY A 450 10.74 -9.49 -9.98
N ASN A 451 10.17 -8.59 -9.16
CA ASN A 451 9.91 -8.78 -7.73
C ASN A 451 11.17 -9.21 -6.93
N ALA A 452 12.33 -8.73 -7.34
CA ALA A 452 13.62 -9.20 -6.82
C ALA A 452 13.96 -8.57 -5.46
N LEU A 453 13.49 -7.34 -5.21
CA LEU A 453 13.71 -6.66 -3.93
C LEU A 453 12.90 -7.27 -2.76
N ALA A 454 12.09 -8.30 -3.02
CA ALA A 454 11.46 -9.10 -1.96
C ALA A 454 12.39 -10.16 -1.34
N ALA A 455 13.61 -10.33 -1.86
CA ALA A 455 14.55 -11.36 -1.41
C ALA A 455 15.34 -10.92 -0.17
N ILE A 456 15.72 -11.88 0.68
CA ILE A 456 16.43 -11.62 1.94
C ILE A 456 17.75 -10.87 1.76
N GLY A 457 18.47 -11.12 0.67
CA GLY A 457 19.83 -10.59 0.43
C GLY A 457 19.91 -9.07 0.26
N VAL A 458 18.79 -8.35 0.13
CA VAL A 458 18.73 -6.88 0.00
C VAL A 458 18.14 -6.19 1.25
N HIS A 459 17.73 -6.96 2.25
CA HIS A 459 17.15 -6.43 3.49
C HIS A 459 18.19 -6.35 4.62
N ASN A 460 17.91 -5.52 5.63
CA ASN A 460 18.77 -5.29 6.79
C ASN A 460 18.68 -6.46 7.79
N THR A 461 19.19 -7.60 7.40
CA THR A 461 19.12 -8.85 8.15
C THR A 461 20.27 -9.78 7.84
N LEU A 462 20.36 -10.88 8.59
CA LEU A 462 21.32 -11.95 8.35
C LEU A 462 20.75 -12.94 7.33
N GLU A 463 21.58 -13.36 6.39
CA GLU A 463 21.33 -14.40 5.41
C GLU A 463 22.31 -15.57 5.60
N ILE A 464 21.84 -16.78 5.34
CA ILE A 464 22.68 -17.97 5.23
C ILE A 464 22.62 -18.43 3.79
N PRO A 465 23.66 -18.20 2.97
CA PRO A 465 23.61 -18.46 1.53
C PRO A 465 23.26 -19.91 1.17
N THR A 466 23.67 -20.86 1.99
CA THR A 466 23.41 -22.30 1.79
C THR A 466 22.04 -22.78 2.30
N LEU A 467 21.33 -21.96 3.09
CA LEU A 467 20.06 -22.31 3.73
C LEU A 467 18.98 -21.27 3.39
N PRO A 468 18.11 -21.50 2.38
CA PRO A 468 17.12 -20.51 1.99
C PRO A 468 16.16 -20.20 3.13
N ALA A 469 15.94 -18.91 3.43
CA ALA A 469 15.02 -18.44 4.47
C ALA A 469 13.55 -18.67 4.11
N ALA A 470 13.23 -18.71 2.82
CA ALA A 470 11.90 -18.97 2.31
C ALA A 470 11.95 -19.79 1.04
N VAL A 471 10.87 -20.51 0.72
CA VAL A 471 10.74 -21.28 -0.52
C VAL A 471 9.57 -20.71 -1.31
N LYS A 472 9.88 -20.19 -2.49
CA LYS A 472 8.88 -19.61 -3.39
C LYS A 472 8.17 -20.73 -4.15
N GLY A 473 6.85 -20.78 -4.07
CA GLY A 473 6.02 -21.71 -4.84
C GLY A 473 5.51 -21.09 -6.15
N PHE A 474 5.15 -19.82 -6.11
CA PHE A 474 4.71 -19.03 -7.25
C PHE A 474 4.96 -17.54 -6.98
N ARG A 475 4.70 -16.63 -7.95
CA ARG A 475 5.07 -15.19 -7.89
C ARG A 475 4.84 -14.54 -6.51
N PHE A 476 3.66 -14.72 -5.91
CA PHE A 476 3.28 -14.17 -4.60
C PHE A 476 3.01 -15.25 -3.55
N LEU A 477 3.43 -16.48 -3.79
CA LEU A 477 3.20 -17.61 -2.88
C LEU A 477 4.52 -18.12 -2.32
N TRP A 478 4.65 -18.07 -1.01
CA TRP A 478 5.74 -18.69 -0.28
C TRP A 478 5.25 -19.99 0.36
N VAL A 479 5.81 -21.13 -0.07
CA VAL A 479 5.48 -22.46 0.47
C VAL A 479 6.07 -22.63 1.86
N ARG A 480 7.32 -22.17 2.05
CA ARG A 480 7.95 -22.02 3.36
C ARG A 480 8.21 -20.54 3.62
N ARG A 481 7.92 -20.09 4.83
CA ARG A 481 8.02 -18.70 5.26
C ARG A 481 9.06 -18.57 6.36
N PRO A 482 9.75 -17.44 6.49
CA PRO A 482 10.58 -17.18 7.64
C PRO A 482 9.74 -17.14 8.92
N ALA A 483 10.40 -17.40 10.05
CA ALA A 483 9.77 -17.34 11.38
C ALA A 483 10.65 -16.52 12.32
N ALA A 484 10.07 -15.47 12.91
CA ALA A 484 10.77 -14.66 13.89
C ALA A 484 9.77 -14.04 14.87
N ARG A 485 10.24 -13.59 16.03
CA ARG A 485 9.41 -12.95 17.06
C ARG A 485 10.18 -11.90 17.85
N VAL A 486 9.45 -10.92 18.38
CA VAL A 486 9.97 -10.03 19.43
C VAL A 486 10.01 -10.81 20.73
N VAL A 487 11.19 -10.91 21.33
CA VAL A 487 11.39 -11.62 22.63
C VAL A 487 11.31 -10.65 23.80
N ARG A 488 11.90 -9.45 23.59
CA ARG A 488 12.02 -8.43 24.63
C ARG A 488 11.94 -7.05 24.01
N ALA A 489 11.27 -6.13 24.69
CA ALA A 489 11.18 -4.72 24.32
C ALA A 489 11.10 -3.90 25.61
N ASP A 490 12.26 -3.52 26.15
CA ASP A 490 12.38 -2.83 27.43
C ASP A 490 12.86 -1.40 27.23
N GLN A 491 12.14 -0.47 27.84
CA GLN A 491 12.56 0.92 27.91
C GLN A 491 13.73 1.09 28.88
N THR A 492 14.70 1.93 28.52
CA THR A 492 15.82 2.38 29.36
C THR A 492 15.68 3.89 29.61
N LEU A 493 16.62 4.47 30.39
CA LEU A 493 16.60 5.92 30.64
C LEU A 493 16.73 6.74 29.35
N ASP A 494 17.59 6.31 28.43
CA ASP A 494 17.94 7.07 27.21
C ASP A 494 17.36 6.45 25.93
N GLY A 495 16.58 5.36 26.04
CA GLY A 495 16.06 4.68 24.85
C GLY A 495 15.45 3.33 25.17
N ALA A 496 15.92 2.25 24.49
CA ALA A 496 15.41 0.89 24.70
C ALA A 496 16.42 -0.20 24.37
N VAL A 497 16.11 -1.41 24.85
CA VAL A 497 16.71 -2.68 24.39
C VAL A 497 15.63 -3.54 23.76
N LEU A 498 15.83 -3.91 22.48
CA LEU A 498 15.03 -4.91 21.80
C LEU A 498 15.81 -6.21 21.67
N GLU A 499 15.11 -7.34 21.80
CA GLU A 499 15.63 -8.65 21.45
C GLU A 499 14.65 -9.34 20.50
N LEU A 500 15.16 -9.75 19.35
CA LEU A 500 14.42 -10.40 18.27
C LEU A 500 15.01 -11.80 18.05
N SER A 501 14.17 -12.84 18.04
CA SER A 501 14.59 -14.20 17.71
C SER A 501 14.20 -14.54 16.28
N ASN A 502 15.16 -14.93 15.47
CA ASN A 502 14.94 -15.48 14.14
C ASN A 502 15.02 -17.00 14.20
N GLU A 503 13.90 -17.66 14.06
CA GLU A 503 13.73 -19.12 14.17
C GLU A 503 13.66 -19.80 12.80
N THR A 504 13.90 -19.04 11.71
CA THR A 504 13.79 -19.50 10.33
C THR A 504 14.59 -20.76 10.05
N TRP A 505 15.78 -20.86 10.64
CA TRP A 505 16.70 -21.97 10.43
C TRP A 505 16.86 -22.89 11.66
N ALA A 506 16.00 -22.75 12.67
CA ALA A 506 16.01 -23.60 13.86
C ALA A 506 15.91 -25.11 13.52
N PRO A 507 15.09 -25.54 12.53
CA PRO A 507 15.07 -26.95 12.10
C PRO A 507 16.39 -27.44 11.50
N GLN A 508 17.26 -26.53 11.04
CA GLN A 508 18.60 -26.86 10.52
C GLN A 508 19.72 -26.67 11.58
N GLY A 509 19.35 -26.49 12.85
CA GLY A 509 20.30 -26.34 13.93
C GLY A 509 20.98 -24.97 14.00
N VAL A 510 20.37 -23.94 13.42
CA VAL A 510 20.87 -22.55 13.48
C VAL A 510 19.89 -21.68 14.26
N ARG A 511 20.39 -20.97 15.26
CA ARG A 511 19.67 -19.97 16.03
C ARG A 511 20.31 -18.60 15.80
N HIS A 512 19.49 -17.62 15.44
CA HIS A 512 19.92 -16.23 15.31
C HIS A 512 19.08 -15.35 16.26
N VAL A 513 19.77 -14.61 17.12
CA VAL A 513 19.17 -13.63 18.01
C VAL A 513 19.77 -12.26 17.69
N ARG A 514 18.91 -11.29 17.38
CA ARG A 514 19.31 -9.91 17.15
C ARG A 514 18.92 -9.08 18.37
N ARG A 515 19.93 -8.47 19.02
CA ARG A 515 19.75 -7.54 20.11
C ARG A 515 20.07 -6.13 19.64
N VAL A 516 19.15 -5.19 19.86
CA VAL A 516 19.26 -3.78 19.45
C VAL A 516 19.27 -2.93 20.71
N VAL A 517 20.30 -2.11 20.87
CA VAL A 517 20.42 -1.15 21.96
C VAL A 517 20.34 0.25 21.37
N VAL A 518 19.31 0.97 21.75
CA VAL A 518 19.05 2.34 21.26
C VAL A 518 19.30 3.31 22.40
N GLY A 519 20.06 4.37 22.14
CA GLY A 519 20.34 5.43 23.11
C GLY A 519 20.83 6.70 22.44
N ASP A 520 21.24 7.70 23.24
CA ASP A 520 21.68 9.01 22.72
C ASP A 520 22.98 8.95 21.91
N ALA A 521 23.82 7.94 22.15
CA ALA A 521 25.05 7.72 21.37
C ALA A 521 24.79 7.15 19.96
N GLY A 522 23.58 6.63 19.73
CA GLY A 522 23.17 5.99 18.47
C GLY A 522 22.54 4.63 18.69
N VAL A 523 22.78 3.71 17.74
CA VAL A 523 22.17 2.38 17.73
C VAL A 523 23.25 1.31 17.59
N ASP A 524 23.31 0.39 18.58
CA ASP A 524 24.14 -0.81 18.53
C ASP A 524 23.28 -2.02 18.20
N VAL A 525 23.64 -2.79 17.19
CA VAL A 525 22.98 -4.04 16.81
C VAL A 525 23.95 -5.20 16.99
N PHE A 526 23.53 -6.22 17.72
CA PHE A 526 24.28 -7.45 17.96
C PHE A 526 23.52 -8.61 17.35
N ASP A 527 24.14 -9.29 16.41
CA ASP A 527 23.63 -10.51 15.79
C ASP A 527 24.37 -11.71 16.37
N ASP A 528 23.74 -12.40 17.31
CA ASP A 528 24.27 -13.61 17.94
C ASP A 528 23.79 -14.83 17.15
N VAL A 529 24.72 -15.56 16.53
CA VAL A 529 24.43 -16.74 15.71
C VAL A 529 25.03 -17.97 16.36
N THR A 530 24.19 -18.93 16.70
CA THR A 530 24.58 -20.23 17.26
C THR A 530 24.33 -21.32 16.22
N VAL A 531 25.33 -22.16 15.95
CA VAL A 531 25.26 -23.23 14.96
C VAL A 531 25.55 -24.58 15.61
N SER A 532 24.85 -25.63 15.17
CA SER A 532 25.14 -27.02 15.55
C SER A 532 26.09 -27.75 14.57
N HIS A 533 26.61 -27.01 13.56
CA HIS A 533 27.51 -27.51 12.54
C HIS A 533 28.95 -27.11 12.79
N ASP A 534 29.92 -27.82 12.20
CA ASP A 534 31.34 -27.52 12.37
C ASP A 534 31.74 -26.17 11.77
N SER A 535 31.13 -25.77 10.66
CA SER A 535 31.28 -24.42 10.08
C SER A 535 30.06 -23.99 9.27
N LEU A 536 29.74 -22.69 9.27
CA LEU A 536 28.65 -22.10 8.51
C LEU A 536 29.02 -20.69 8.06
N GLU A 537 28.94 -20.41 6.77
CA GLU A 537 29.06 -19.04 6.26
C GLU A 537 27.75 -18.29 6.47
N VAL A 538 27.85 -17.05 6.98
CA VAL A 538 26.75 -16.12 7.17
C VAL A 538 27.09 -14.78 6.54
N ARG A 539 26.06 -14.10 6.03
CA ARG A 539 26.13 -12.76 5.44
C ARG A 539 25.16 -11.83 6.18
N LEU A 540 25.69 -10.85 6.87
CA LEU A 540 24.90 -9.75 7.42
C LEU A 540 24.88 -8.61 6.40
N HIS A 541 23.66 -8.09 6.09
CA HIS A 541 23.48 -7.05 5.10
C HIS A 541 22.83 -5.80 5.72
N TRP A 542 23.31 -4.63 5.27
CA TRP A 542 22.72 -3.32 5.52
C TRP A 542 22.55 -2.55 4.21
N LEU A 543 21.36 -2.02 3.97
CA LEU A 543 21.08 -1.07 2.91
C LEU A 543 21.00 0.33 3.50
N MET A 544 21.79 1.25 2.97
CA MET A 544 21.93 2.63 3.47
C MET A 544 21.64 3.62 2.36
N PRO A 545 21.10 4.83 2.68
CA PRO A 545 21.05 5.92 1.73
C PRO A 545 22.45 6.28 1.21
N ARG A 546 22.53 6.77 -0.01
CA ARG A 546 23.77 7.31 -0.57
C ARG A 546 24.30 8.46 0.29
N GLY A 547 25.56 8.42 0.66
CA GLY A 547 26.20 9.41 1.53
C GLY A 547 25.97 9.21 3.03
N ALA A 548 25.18 8.21 3.45
CA ALA A 548 25.08 7.86 4.87
C ALA A 548 26.41 7.32 5.41
N ALA A 549 26.70 7.59 6.68
CA ALA A 549 27.86 7.02 7.35
C ALA A 549 27.73 5.50 7.45
N ILE A 550 28.79 4.80 7.06
CA ILE A 550 28.87 3.35 7.17
C ILE A 550 28.98 2.96 8.65
N PRO A 551 28.18 2.00 9.16
CA PRO A 551 28.28 1.56 10.53
C PRO A 551 29.64 0.89 10.82
N GLU A 552 30.13 1.06 12.03
CA GLU A 552 31.31 0.33 12.52
C GLU A 552 30.95 -1.16 12.66
N MET A 553 31.72 -2.01 12.00
CA MET A 553 31.52 -3.46 12.05
C MET A 553 32.61 -4.13 12.88
N SER A 554 32.19 -5.04 13.75
CA SER A 554 33.11 -5.95 14.49
C SER A 554 32.47 -7.32 14.66
N SER A 555 33.29 -8.35 14.85
CA SER A 555 32.81 -9.72 15.07
C SER A 555 33.76 -10.49 15.97
N SER A 556 33.22 -11.47 16.69
CA SER A 556 34.01 -12.44 17.45
C SER A 556 34.76 -13.44 16.57
N THR A 557 34.41 -13.53 15.30
CA THR A 557 35.07 -14.36 14.28
C THR A 557 35.60 -13.47 13.14
N PRO A 558 36.74 -13.81 12.51
CA PRO A 558 37.24 -13.06 11.37
C PRO A 558 36.23 -13.00 10.24
N GLY A 559 36.05 -11.82 9.65
CA GLY A 559 35.12 -11.63 8.54
C GLY A 559 35.59 -10.52 7.61
N ARG A 560 34.84 -10.31 6.52
CA ARG A 560 35.14 -9.32 5.49
C ARG A 560 33.93 -8.45 5.22
N SER A 561 34.13 -7.14 5.27
CA SER A 561 33.13 -6.17 4.79
C SER A 561 33.32 -5.90 3.30
N THR A 562 32.21 -5.82 2.59
CA THR A 562 32.15 -5.35 1.20
C THR A 562 31.11 -4.25 1.11
N VAL A 563 31.48 -3.13 0.50
CA VAL A 563 30.59 -1.99 0.27
C VAL A 563 30.45 -1.80 -1.22
N VAL A 564 29.21 -1.79 -1.70
CA VAL A 564 28.89 -1.59 -3.13
C VAL A 564 27.77 -0.57 -3.26
N GLU A 565 27.83 0.23 -4.33
CA GLU A 565 26.80 1.20 -4.69
C GLU A 565 26.22 0.85 -6.05
N ALA A 566 24.90 0.70 -6.13
CA ALA A 566 24.10 0.62 -7.36
C ALA A 566 24.71 -0.23 -8.49
N VAL A 567 24.91 -1.51 -8.23
CA VAL A 567 25.48 -2.43 -9.26
C VAL A 567 24.46 -2.63 -10.40
N ALA A 568 24.88 -2.37 -11.63
CA ALA A 568 23.99 -2.29 -12.80
C ALA A 568 23.16 -3.57 -13.05
N ASP A 569 23.79 -4.73 -13.01
CA ASP A 569 23.16 -6.02 -13.29
C ASP A 569 22.85 -6.85 -12.02
N SER A 570 22.73 -6.17 -10.88
CA SER A 570 22.45 -6.76 -9.58
C SER A 570 21.36 -5.95 -8.86
N THR A 571 20.74 -6.56 -7.86
CA THR A 571 19.81 -5.89 -6.94
C THR A 571 20.50 -5.19 -5.77
N GLU A 572 21.83 -5.36 -5.64
CA GLU A 572 22.60 -4.77 -4.55
C GLU A 572 22.81 -3.27 -4.75
N GLY A 573 22.66 -2.50 -3.67
CA GLY A 573 22.87 -1.06 -3.66
C GLY A 573 21.74 -0.26 -4.33
N TRP A 574 20.53 -0.81 -4.36
CA TRP A 574 19.35 -0.13 -4.90
C TRP A 574 18.24 0.02 -3.88
N TYR A 575 17.56 1.14 -3.94
CA TYR A 575 16.41 1.52 -3.13
C TYR A 575 15.24 1.93 -4.02
N SER A 576 14.07 1.45 -3.71
CA SER A 576 12.83 1.76 -4.43
C SER A 576 11.83 2.45 -3.49
N PRO A 577 11.77 3.79 -3.45
CA PRO A 577 10.81 4.53 -2.64
C PRO A 577 9.40 4.45 -3.20
N HIS A 578 9.28 4.32 -4.53
CA HIS A 578 8.03 4.25 -5.28
C HIS A 578 8.01 3.06 -6.23
N TYR A 579 6.80 2.62 -6.60
CA TYR A 579 6.66 1.64 -7.66
C TYR A 579 7.23 2.19 -8.97
N ALA A 580 7.92 1.35 -9.72
CA ALA A 580 8.59 1.68 -10.98
C ALA A 580 9.81 2.61 -10.87
N GLU A 581 10.18 3.06 -9.68
CA GLU A 581 11.38 3.87 -9.43
C GLU A 581 12.41 3.08 -8.63
N ARG A 582 13.68 3.29 -8.94
CA ARG A 582 14.81 2.83 -8.15
C ARG A 582 15.91 3.88 -8.15
N LEU A 583 16.47 4.10 -6.98
CA LEU A 583 17.52 5.06 -6.72
C LEU A 583 18.79 4.36 -6.27
N PRO A 584 19.97 4.89 -6.61
CA PRO A 584 21.22 4.40 -6.06
C PRO A 584 21.25 4.48 -4.53
N ALA A 585 21.68 3.41 -3.90
CA ALA A 585 21.89 3.27 -2.47
C ALA A 585 23.19 2.52 -2.22
N VAL A 586 23.56 2.30 -0.97
CA VAL A 586 24.79 1.62 -0.57
C VAL A 586 24.44 0.33 0.14
N SER A 587 24.89 -0.81 -0.39
CA SER A 587 24.88 -2.11 0.29
C SER A 587 26.19 -2.33 1.04
N LEU A 588 26.10 -2.58 2.34
CA LEU A 588 27.19 -3.11 3.16
C LEU A 588 26.89 -4.58 3.45
N ALA A 589 27.76 -5.48 3.03
CA ALA A 589 27.70 -6.89 3.37
C ALA A 589 28.89 -7.25 4.26
N TYR A 590 28.65 -7.88 5.41
CA TYR A 590 29.67 -8.47 6.25
C TYR A 590 29.54 -9.99 6.17
N VAL A 591 30.58 -10.66 5.66
CA VAL A 591 30.60 -12.12 5.48
C VAL A 591 31.61 -12.72 6.46
N THR A 592 31.21 -13.73 7.20
CA THR A 592 32.07 -14.48 8.10
C THR A 592 31.71 -15.96 8.11
N THR A 593 32.67 -16.82 8.41
CA THR A 593 32.44 -18.24 8.66
C THR A 593 32.46 -18.48 10.17
N ILE A 594 31.35 -18.96 10.69
CA ILE A 594 31.23 -19.36 12.09
C ILE A 594 31.82 -20.76 12.24
N THR A 595 32.90 -20.85 13.00
CA THR A 595 33.54 -22.12 13.39
C THR A 595 33.36 -22.29 14.89
N GLY A 596 32.75 -23.39 15.34
CA GLY A 596 32.35 -23.61 16.73
C GLY A 596 30.87 -23.26 16.95
N TYR A 597 30.50 -23.03 18.22
CA TYR A 597 29.08 -23.00 18.57
C TYR A 597 28.40 -21.63 18.43
N THR A 598 29.10 -20.51 18.66
CA THR A 598 28.48 -19.18 18.66
C THR A 598 29.44 -18.10 18.16
N ALA A 599 28.90 -17.16 17.37
CA ALA A 599 29.57 -15.92 17.00
C ALA A 599 28.65 -14.73 17.19
N THR A 600 29.21 -13.57 17.53
CA THR A 600 28.53 -12.28 17.61
C THR A 600 29.08 -11.34 16.56
N ILE A 601 28.20 -10.76 15.74
CA ILE A 601 28.52 -9.68 14.80
C ILE A 601 27.87 -8.40 15.38
N ARG A 602 28.67 -7.33 15.52
CA ARG A 602 28.17 -6.03 15.98
C ARG A 602 28.21 -5.03 14.84
N SER A 603 27.11 -4.31 14.67
CA SER A 603 26.99 -3.14 13.81
C SER A 603 26.66 -1.92 14.67
N ARG A 604 27.44 -0.84 14.56
CA ARG A 604 27.26 0.36 15.36
C ARG A 604 27.00 1.57 14.49
N PHE A 605 25.82 2.16 14.63
CA PHE A 605 25.38 3.39 13.97
C PHE A 605 25.51 4.56 14.94
N LEU A 606 26.48 5.44 14.70
CA LEU A 606 26.77 6.55 15.60
C LEU A 606 25.88 7.76 15.32
N ALA A 607 25.43 8.42 16.37
CA ALA A 607 24.90 9.76 16.29
C ALA A 607 26.03 10.75 15.95
N THR A 608 25.74 11.70 15.06
CA THR A 608 26.72 12.71 14.65
C THR A 608 27.08 13.57 15.88
N ASN A 609 28.35 13.70 16.22
CA ASN A 609 28.75 14.66 17.23
C ASN A 609 28.37 16.05 16.73
N LEU A 610 27.34 16.65 17.29
CA LEU A 610 27.12 18.08 17.19
C LEU A 610 28.31 18.74 17.93
N ARG A 611 29.42 18.93 17.21
CA ARG A 611 30.42 19.88 17.70
C ARG A 611 29.76 21.25 17.64
N GLY A 612 29.65 21.85 18.84
CA GLY A 612 29.05 23.13 19.11
C GLY A 612 29.61 24.30 18.25
#